data_cb9049f38658c32b8ba302fd66afde9c
#
_entry.id   cb9049f38658c32b8ba302fd66afde9c
#
_cell.length_a   1.000
_cell.length_b   1.000
_cell.length_c   1.000
_cell.angle_alpha   90.00
_cell.angle_beta   90.00
_cell.angle_gamma   90.00
#
_symmetry.space_group_name_H-M   'P 1'
#
loop_
_entity.id
_entity.type
_entity.pdbx_description
1 polymer ?
#
loop_
_entity_poly.entity_id
_entity_poly.type
_entity_poly.pdbx_seq_one_letter_code
_entity_poly.pdbx_strand_id
1 'polypeptide(L)'
;DKASMEVPSPQAGVVSELKIKLGDRVSPGADVLSMDVAGEAAVAKPAQPATTTAVAVPVVAADKTVSAPDQADCDVLVLGGGPGGYSAAFRAADLGLKVILVERYAELGGVCLNVGCIPSKALLHVAAVMDEVKHFDKLGISFANPSVDLDKLRSHKSSVTSKLTTGLAGMAKARKVQVVRGYGSLIDAHHIEVEVTTGSAQDKTGA
;
A
#
# COMPACT_ATOMS: atom_id res chain seq x y z
N ASP A 1 -9.50 -24.43 -0.73
CA ASP A 1 -8.17 -24.35 -0.11
C ASP A 1 -8.25 -23.54 1.15
N LYS A 2 -7.88 -24.17 2.28
CA LYS A 2 -7.77 -23.46 3.56
C LYS A 2 -6.46 -22.67 3.47
N ALA A 3 -6.56 -21.35 3.47
CA ALA A 3 -5.39 -20.49 3.53
C ALA A 3 -4.67 -20.72 4.86
N SER A 4 -3.43 -21.22 4.81
CA SER A 4 -2.54 -21.23 5.96
C SER A 4 -1.90 -19.85 6.06
N MET A 5 -2.04 -19.20 7.20
CA MET A 5 -1.42 -17.91 7.47
C MET A 5 -0.45 -18.09 8.64
N GLU A 6 0.81 -17.75 8.41
CA GLU A 6 1.82 -17.73 9.47
C GLU A 6 1.70 -16.40 10.23
N VAL A 7 1.52 -16.48 11.54
CA VAL A 7 1.49 -15.30 12.42
C VAL A 7 2.78 -15.29 13.21
N PRO A 8 3.74 -14.42 12.89
CA PRO A 8 5.00 -14.34 13.62
C PRO A 8 4.79 -13.83 15.04
N SER A 9 5.59 -14.37 15.99
CA SER A 9 5.58 -13.86 17.36
C SER A 9 6.04 -12.40 17.40
N PRO A 10 5.39 -11.52 18.16
CA PRO A 10 5.80 -10.13 18.31
C PRO A 10 7.09 -9.97 19.14
N GLN A 11 7.51 -11.01 19.89
CA GLN A 11 8.69 -10.96 20.75
C GLN A 11 9.48 -12.28 20.66
N ALA A 12 10.79 -12.20 20.88
CA ALA A 12 11.64 -13.37 21.02
C ALA A 12 11.51 -13.95 22.43
N GLY A 13 11.36 -15.27 22.54
CA GLY A 13 11.21 -15.96 23.82
C GLY A 13 11.08 -17.47 23.63
N VAL A 14 11.02 -18.20 24.74
CA VAL A 14 10.77 -19.62 24.74
C VAL A 14 9.29 -19.86 25.06
N VAL A 15 8.60 -20.63 24.23
CA VAL A 15 7.20 -20.99 24.48
C VAL A 15 7.16 -21.92 25.71
N SER A 16 6.49 -21.47 26.78
CA SER A 16 6.34 -22.26 28.02
C SER A 16 5.09 -23.13 27.98
N GLU A 17 4.02 -22.66 27.35
CA GLU A 17 2.76 -23.41 27.25
C GLU A 17 1.99 -23.04 25.97
N LEU A 18 1.44 -24.05 25.29
CA LEU A 18 0.55 -23.90 24.15
C LEU A 18 -0.90 -24.08 24.65
N LYS A 19 -1.72 -23.02 24.58
CA LYS A 19 -3.09 -23.01 25.10
C LYS A 19 -4.15 -23.49 24.09
N ILE A 20 -3.74 -23.76 22.84
CA ILE A 20 -4.61 -24.21 21.76
C ILE A 20 -4.15 -25.54 21.17
N LYS A 21 -5.10 -26.30 20.61
CA LYS A 21 -4.85 -27.59 19.92
C LYS A 21 -5.26 -27.47 18.45
N LEU A 22 -4.75 -28.40 17.66
CA LEU A 22 -5.08 -28.49 16.23
C LEU A 22 -6.61 -28.68 16.07
N GLY A 23 -7.27 -27.75 15.39
CA GLY A 23 -8.72 -27.77 15.17
C GLY A 23 -9.52 -26.82 16.06
N ASP A 24 -8.92 -26.17 17.04
CA ASP A 24 -9.60 -25.20 17.88
C ASP A 24 -9.99 -23.95 17.08
N ARG A 25 -11.14 -23.39 17.42
CA ARG A 25 -11.57 -22.09 16.90
C ARG A 25 -11.14 -21.00 17.87
N VAL A 26 -10.32 -20.07 17.41
CA VAL A 26 -9.88 -18.91 18.19
C VAL A 26 -10.55 -17.64 17.72
N SER A 27 -10.93 -16.79 18.69
CA SER A 27 -11.51 -15.46 18.44
C SER A 27 -10.43 -14.39 18.61
N PRO A 28 -10.56 -13.20 18.01
CA PRO A 28 -9.65 -12.09 18.25
C PRO A 28 -9.55 -11.78 19.75
N GLY A 29 -8.30 -11.75 20.27
CA GLY A 29 -8.02 -11.52 21.68
C GLY A 29 -7.91 -12.80 22.55
N ALA A 30 -8.03 -14.00 21.96
CA ALA A 30 -7.79 -15.25 22.70
C ALA A 30 -6.28 -15.49 22.90
N ASP A 31 -5.92 -15.91 24.12
CA ASP A 31 -4.55 -16.32 24.43
C ASP A 31 -4.23 -17.64 23.74
N VAL A 32 -3.26 -17.66 22.83
CA VAL A 32 -2.89 -18.83 22.05
C VAL A 32 -1.70 -19.59 22.65
N LEU A 33 -0.79 -18.88 23.35
CA LEU A 33 0.38 -19.45 24.01
C LEU A 33 0.90 -18.55 25.12
N SER A 34 1.65 -19.10 26.04
CA SER A 34 2.45 -18.38 27.03
C SER A 34 3.92 -18.48 26.67
N MET A 35 4.66 -17.38 26.80
CA MET A 35 6.09 -17.31 26.51
C MET A 35 6.85 -16.76 27.71
N ASP A 36 7.98 -17.37 28.01
CA ASP A 36 8.97 -16.80 28.92
C ASP A 36 9.87 -15.87 28.11
N VAL A 37 9.71 -14.58 28.35
CA VAL A 37 10.55 -13.54 27.72
C VAL A 37 11.82 -13.43 28.57
N ALA A 38 12.96 -13.89 28.05
CA ALA A 38 14.25 -13.66 28.69
C ALA A 38 14.50 -12.14 28.72
N GLY A 39 14.77 -11.63 29.93
CA GLY A 39 15.00 -10.19 30.16
C GLY A 39 16.01 -9.61 29.19
N GLU A 40 15.73 -8.40 28.82
CA GLU A 40 16.45 -7.40 28.04
C GLU A 40 17.88 -7.77 27.62
N ALA A 41 17.99 -8.46 26.48
CA ALA A 41 19.23 -8.61 25.75
C ALA A 41 18.94 -8.34 24.27
N ALA A 42 19.58 -7.32 23.76
CA ALA A 42 19.79 -6.88 22.40
C ALA A 42 18.90 -7.54 21.31
N VAL A 43 18.03 -6.74 20.72
CA VAL A 43 17.24 -7.06 19.54
C VAL A 43 18.13 -7.63 18.45
N ALA A 44 18.16 -8.94 18.31
CA ALA A 44 18.74 -9.59 17.16
C ALA A 44 17.80 -9.34 15.96
N LYS A 45 18.32 -8.61 14.99
CA LYS A 45 17.74 -8.33 13.70
C LYS A 45 17.24 -9.63 13.04
N PRO A 46 16.01 -9.70 12.52
CA PRO A 46 15.54 -10.90 11.82
C PRO A 46 16.49 -11.23 10.67
N ALA A 47 16.86 -12.50 10.55
CA ALA A 47 17.66 -12.99 9.44
C ALA A 47 16.92 -12.75 8.13
N GLN A 48 17.50 -11.95 7.26
CA GLN A 48 17.05 -11.76 5.88
C GLN A 48 17.20 -13.06 5.10
N PRO A 49 16.24 -13.42 4.25
CA PRO A 49 16.46 -14.47 3.26
C PRO A 49 17.57 -14.05 2.28
N ALA A 50 18.33 -15.04 1.86
CA ALA A 50 19.55 -14.92 1.11
C ALA A 50 19.49 -13.95 -0.08
N THR A 51 20.48 -13.12 -0.12
CA THR A 51 20.98 -12.13 -1.02
C THR A 51 20.82 -12.47 -2.50
N THR A 52 19.92 -11.76 -3.20
CA THR A 52 20.21 -11.35 -4.57
C THR A 52 21.20 -10.20 -4.46
N THR A 53 22.33 -10.35 -5.10
CA THR A 53 23.42 -9.36 -5.17
C THR A 53 22.86 -8.01 -5.63
N ALA A 54 22.55 -7.14 -4.69
CA ALA A 54 22.25 -5.76 -4.97
C ALA A 54 23.56 -5.13 -5.47
N VAL A 55 23.55 -4.67 -6.71
CA VAL A 55 24.58 -3.77 -7.23
C VAL A 55 24.64 -2.60 -6.27
N ALA A 56 25.76 -2.48 -5.55
CA ALA A 56 25.99 -1.36 -4.65
C ALA A 56 26.06 -0.09 -5.53
N VAL A 57 24.97 0.67 -5.53
CA VAL A 57 25.02 2.05 -5.97
C VAL A 57 25.91 2.76 -4.94
N PRO A 58 27.00 3.44 -5.36
CA PRO A 58 27.83 4.15 -4.42
C PRO A 58 26.95 5.15 -3.68
N VAL A 59 26.79 4.97 -2.38
CA VAL A 59 26.26 6.00 -1.51
C VAL A 59 27.28 7.12 -1.56
N VAL A 60 27.02 8.13 -2.38
CA VAL A 60 27.77 9.37 -2.33
C VAL A 60 27.57 9.89 -0.91
N ALA A 61 28.63 9.85 -0.12
CA ALA A 61 28.64 10.46 1.19
C ALA A 61 28.17 11.91 1.02
N ALA A 62 26.99 12.21 1.55
CA ALA A 62 26.47 13.55 1.59
C ALA A 62 27.31 14.34 2.62
N ASP A 63 28.48 14.76 2.19
CA ASP A 63 29.26 15.74 2.89
C ASP A 63 28.79 17.11 2.43
N LYS A 64 27.76 17.57 3.09
CA LYS A 64 27.35 18.94 3.36
C LYS A 64 26.07 18.87 4.17
N THR A 65 26.14 19.20 5.44
CA THR A 65 25.01 19.66 6.23
C THR A 65 24.43 20.89 5.55
N VAL A 66 23.55 20.68 4.58
CA VAL A 66 22.71 21.76 4.06
C VAL A 66 21.73 22.04 5.16
N SER A 67 21.92 23.14 5.88
CA SER A 67 20.98 23.57 6.92
C SER A 67 19.61 23.70 6.30
N ALA A 68 18.62 23.06 6.94
CA ALA A 68 17.23 23.27 6.57
C ALA A 68 16.90 24.76 6.67
N PRO A 69 16.06 25.31 5.78
CA PRO A 69 15.64 26.70 5.87
C PRO A 69 14.95 26.95 7.23
N ASP A 70 15.18 28.12 7.82
CA ASP A 70 14.61 28.51 9.13
C ASP A 70 13.07 28.45 9.18
N GLN A 71 12.40 28.43 8.01
CA GLN A 71 10.97 28.23 7.84
C GLN A 71 10.72 27.25 6.71
N ALA A 72 10.45 26.00 7.07
CA ALA A 72 10.02 24.98 6.11
C ALA A 72 8.48 24.81 6.17
N ASP A 73 7.86 24.66 4.99
CA ASP A 73 6.41 24.42 4.88
C ASP A 73 6.02 23.06 5.45
N CYS A 74 6.93 22.08 5.47
CA CYS A 74 6.74 20.76 6.02
C CYS A 74 8.06 20.12 6.47
N ASP A 75 7.95 19.09 7.30
CA ASP A 75 9.11 18.27 7.71
C ASP A 75 9.49 17.24 6.62
N VAL A 76 8.47 16.72 5.93
CA VAL A 76 8.64 15.74 4.86
C VAL A 76 7.74 16.09 3.68
N LEU A 77 8.36 16.22 2.51
CA LEU A 77 7.64 16.31 1.25
C LEU A 77 7.78 14.99 0.49
N VAL A 78 6.64 14.45 0.07
CA VAL A 78 6.57 13.22 -0.73
C VAL A 78 6.12 13.56 -2.14
N LEU A 79 6.90 13.20 -3.15
CA LEU A 79 6.57 13.40 -4.55
C LEU A 79 6.01 12.12 -5.17
N GLY A 80 4.73 12.16 -5.49
CA GLY A 80 3.96 11.05 -6.06
C GLY A 80 3.11 10.30 -5.03
N GLY A 81 1.80 10.17 -5.32
CA GLY A 81 0.79 9.54 -4.46
C GLY A 81 0.50 8.08 -4.78
N GLY A 82 1.44 7.37 -5.42
CA GLY A 82 1.36 5.92 -5.63
C GLY A 82 1.58 5.12 -4.35
N PRO A 83 1.56 3.76 -4.39
CA PRO A 83 1.66 2.91 -3.20
C PRO A 83 2.85 3.21 -2.29
N GLY A 84 4.02 3.45 -2.85
CA GLY A 84 5.19 3.86 -2.07
C GLY A 84 5.03 5.23 -1.44
N GLY A 85 4.51 6.20 -2.21
CA GLY A 85 4.36 7.60 -1.77
C GLY A 85 3.33 7.77 -0.66
N TYR A 86 2.11 7.29 -0.85
CA TYR A 86 1.12 7.43 0.24
C TYR A 86 1.51 6.62 1.48
N SER A 87 2.17 5.47 1.33
CA SER A 87 2.65 4.70 2.47
C SER A 87 3.71 5.46 3.26
N ALA A 88 4.67 6.09 2.57
CA ALA A 88 5.70 6.93 3.20
C ALA A 88 5.08 8.15 3.88
N ALA A 89 4.17 8.85 3.18
CA ALA A 89 3.49 10.02 3.73
C ALA A 89 2.67 9.70 4.99
N PHE A 90 1.90 8.61 4.95
CA PHE A 90 1.08 8.18 6.10
C PHE A 90 1.96 7.77 7.28
N ARG A 91 3.05 7.03 7.03
CA ARG A 91 3.97 6.65 8.09
C ARG A 91 4.67 7.85 8.71
N ALA A 92 5.12 8.82 7.91
CA ALA A 92 5.72 10.05 8.42
C ALA A 92 4.72 10.84 9.28
N ALA A 93 3.47 10.95 8.84
CA ALA A 93 2.42 11.61 9.61
C ALA A 93 2.08 10.87 10.92
N ASP A 94 2.04 9.53 10.90
CA ASP A 94 1.84 8.70 12.10
C ASP A 94 3.00 8.85 13.12
N LEU A 95 4.18 9.28 12.66
CA LEU A 95 5.33 9.63 13.51
C LEU A 95 5.30 11.08 14.00
N GLY A 96 4.25 11.85 13.69
CA GLY A 96 4.04 13.22 14.14
C GLY A 96 4.66 14.30 13.26
N LEU A 97 5.17 13.94 12.08
CA LEU A 97 5.77 14.90 11.15
C LEU A 97 4.69 15.64 10.34
N LYS A 98 4.97 16.90 9.99
CA LYS A 98 4.16 17.69 9.07
C LYS A 98 4.49 17.26 7.64
N VAL A 99 3.50 16.70 6.93
CA VAL A 99 3.71 16.06 5.63
C VAL A 99 2.94 16.77 4.53
N ILE A 100 3.63 17.04 3.42
CA ILE A 100 3.02 17.43 2.14
C ILE A 100 3.24 16.30 1.14
N LEU A 101 2.15 15.88 0.47
CA LEU A 101 2.16 14.87 -0.59
C LEU A 101 1.74 15.55 -1.90
N VAL A 102 2.65 15.62 -2.86
CA VAL A 102 2.39 16.18 -4.20
C VAL A 102 2.02 15.05 -5.16
N GLU A 103 0.84 15.14 -5.80
CA GLU A 103 0.37 14.16 -6.77
C GLU A 103 -0.15 14.86 -8.03
N ARG A 104 0.31 14.44 -9.20
CA ARG A 104 -0.05 15.03 -10.49
C ARG A 104 -1.44 14.61 -11.00
N TYR A 105 -1.91 13.45 -10.59
CA TYR A 105 -3.24 12.96 -10.95
C TYR A 105 -4.31 13.47 -9.98
N ALA A 106 -5.58 13.37 -10.41
CA ALA A 106 -6.72 13.83 -9.60
C ALA A 106 -6.88 13.03 -8.29
N GLU A 107 -6.47 11.78 -8.31
CA GLU A 107 -6.68 10.85 -7.21
C GLU A 107 -5.38 10.19 -6.78
N LEU A 108 -5.28 9.90 -5.48
CA LEU A 108 -4.19 9.09 -4.93
C LEU A 108 -4.29 7.64 -5.42
N GLY A 109 -3.19 6.90 -5.27
CA GLY A 109 -3.13 5.49 -5.62
C GLY A 109 -2.21 5.17 -6.78
N GLY A 110 -1.82 6.18 -7.57
CA GLY A 110 -0.91 6.04 -8.70
C GLY A 110 -1.41 5.06 -9.76
N VAL A 111 -0.50 4.54 -10.56
CA VAL A 111 -0.81 3.56 -11.62
C VAL A 111 -1.42 2.29 -11.05
N CYS A 112 -0.97 1.83 -9.88
CA CYS A 112 -1.45 0.59 -9.28
C CYS A 112 -2.97 0.59 -9.05
N LEU A 113 -3.51 1.62 -8.40
CA LEU A 113 -4.93 1.67 -8.08
C LEU A 113 -5.78 2.12 -9.26
N ASN A 114 -5.30 3.08 -10.04
CA ASN A 114 -6.13 3.74 -11.05
C ASN A 114 -6.17 3.00 -12.39
N VAL A 115 -5.05 2.42 -12.83
CA VAL A 115 -4.96 1.84 -14.19
C VAL A 115 -4.29 0.46 -14.25
N GLY A 116 -3.75 -0.04 -13.14
CA GLY A 116 -2.94 -1.26 -13.09
C GLY A 116 -3.53 -2.37 -12.25
N CYS A 117 -2.93 -2.61 -11.09
CA CYS A 117 -3.17 -3.80 -10.24
C CYS A 117 -4.64 -3.98 -9.84
N ILE A 118 -5.30 -2.91 -9.42
CA ILE A 118 -6.66 -3.01 -8.89
C ILE A 118 -7.69 -3.25 -10.00
N PRO A 119 -7.77 -2.43 -11.06
CA PRO A 119 -8.74 -2.69 -12.11
C PRO A 119 -8.49 -4.02 -12.83
N SER A 120 -7.23 -4.43 -13.03
CA SER A 120 -6.93 -5.71 -13.65
C SER A 120 -7.36 -6.89 -12.78
N LYS A 121 -7.07 -6.86 -11.46
CA LYS A 121 -7.50 -7.93 -10.55
C LYS A 121 -9.01 -8.01 -10.39
N ALA A 122 -9.72 -6.88 -10.41
CA ALA A 122 -11.18 -6.87 -10.40
C ALA A 122 -11.76 -7.62 -11.61
N LEU A 123 -11.20 -7.40 -12.81
CA LEU A 123 -11.63 -8.09 -14.02
C LEU A 123 -11.18 -9.56 -14.09
N LEU A 124 -9.93 -9.83 -13.67
CA LEU A 124 -9.41 -11.20 -13.64
C LEU A 124 -10.17 -12.09 -12.66
N HIS A 125 -10.66 -11.56 -11.55
CA HIS A 125 -11.51 -12.31 -10.63
C HIS A 125 -12.81 -12.76 -11.30
N VAL A 126 -13.46 -11.87 -12.07
CA VAL A 126 -14.67 -12.24 -12.82
C VAL A 126 -14.35 -13.32 -13.86
N ALA A 127 -13.25 -13.19 -14.60
CA ALA A 127 -12.82 -14.18 -15.56
C ALA A 127 -12.54 -15.55 -14.90
N ALA A 128 -11.87 -15.56 -13.76
CA ALA A 128 -11.57 -16.78 -13.00
C ALA A 128 -12.85 -17.52 -12.57
N VAL A 129 -13.86 -16.78 -12.07
CA VAL A 129 -15.16 -17.38 -11.71
C VAL A 129 -15.84 -17.99 -12.94
N MET A 130 -15.81 -17.31 -14.10
CA MET A 130 -16.36 -17.84 -15.33
C MET A 130 -15.66 -19.12 -15.79
N ASP A 131 -14.34 -19.18 -15.64
CA ASP A 131 -13.56 -20.39 -15.97
C ASP A 131 -13.81 -21.52 -14.98
N GLU A 132 -13.95 -21.22 -13.70
CA GLU A 132 -14.28 -22.20 -12.67
C GLU A 132 -15.65 -22.85 -12.97
N VAL A 133 -16.66 -22.04 -13.31
CA VAL A 133 -18.00 -22.55 -13.69
C VAL A 133 -17.92 -23.53 -14.85
N LYS A 134 -17.07 -23.31 -15.87
CA LYS A 134 -16.90 -24.27 -16.98
C LYS A 134 -16.36 -25.64 -16.55
N HIS A 135 -15.56 -25.67 -15.47
CA HIS A 135 -15.00 -26.92 -14.97
C HIS A 135 -16.04 -27.83 -14.29
N PHE A 136 -17.19 -27.27 -13.90
CA PHE A 136 -18.27 -28.02 -13.26
C PHE A 136 -18.92 -29.04 -14.21
N ASP A 137 -18.81 -28.86 -15.53
CA ASP A 137 -19.29 -29.85 -16.51
C ASP A 137 -18.64 -31.22 -16.30
N LYS A 138 -17.37 -31.26 -15.88
CA LYS A 138 -16.66 -32.51 -15.53
C LYS A 138 -17.23 -33.20 -14.30
N LEU A 139 -17.98 -32.49 -13.48
CA LEU A 139 -18.65 -32.99 -12.28
C LEU A 139 -20.14 -33.34 -12.56
N GLY A 140 -20.58 -33.23 -13.82
CA GLY A 140 -21.97 -33.46 -14.21
C GLY A 140 -22.92 -32.31 -13.93
N ILE A 141 -22.39 -31.11 -13.67
CA ILE A 141 -23.17 -29.88 -13.41
C ILE A 141 -22.96 -28.93 -14.58
N SER A 142 -23.98 -28.71 -15.39
CA SER A 142 -23.91 -27.84 -16.56
C SER A 142 -24.58 -26.49 -16.28
N PHE A 143 -23.92 -25.44 -16.71
CA PHE A 143 -24.45 -24.07 -16.67
C PHE A 143 -24.70 -23.57 -18.09
N ALA A 144 -25.73 -22.75 -18.28
CA ALA A 144 -25.94 -22.06 -19.55
C ALA A 144 -24.75 -21.10 -19.85
N ASN A 145 -24.53 -20.84 -21.14
CA ASN A 145 -23.52 -19.87 -21.54
C ASN A 145 -23.81 -18.50 -20.92
N PRO A 146 -22.81 -17.85 -20.27
CA PRO A 146 -23.03 -16.57 -19.62
C PRO A 146 -23.31 -15.47 -20.64
N SER A 147 -24.26 -14.59 -20.33
CA SER A 147 -24.43 -13.33 -21.03
C SER A 147 -23.61 -12.25 -20.31
N VAL A 148 -22.76 -11.55 -21.04
CA VAL A 148 -21.86 -10.52 -20.48
C VAL A 148 -22.35 -9.13 -20.85
N ASP A 149 -22.71 -8.34 -19.83
CA ASP A 149 -23.00 -6.91 -19.94
C ASP A 149 -21.70 -6.14 -19.65
N LEU A 150 -21.06 -5.60 -20.70
CA LEU A 150 -19.79 -4.91 -20.60
C LEU A 150 -19.89 -3.59 -19.83
N ASP A 151 -21.03 -2.92 -19.86
CA ASP A 151 -21.18 -1.64 -19.15
C ASP A 151 -21.32 -1.84 -17.64
N LYS A 152 -22.03 -2.90 -17.23
CA LYS A 152 -22.05 -3.30 -15.81
C LYS A 152 -20.68 -3.76 -15.34
N LEU A 153 -19.94 -4.49 -16.16
CA LEU A 153 -18.60 -4.94 -15.82
C LEU A 153 -17.62 -3.75 -15.67
N ARG A 154 -17.70 -2.76 -16.57
CA ARG A 154 -16.93 -1.50 -16.47
C ARG A 154 -17.29 -0.71 -15.22
N SER A 155 -18.59 -0.63 -14.92
CA SER A 155 -19.09 0.05 -13.73
C SER A 155 -18.61 -0.62 -12.45
N HIS A 156 -18.63 -1.95 -12.40
CA HIS A 156 -18.06 -2.72 -11.29
C HIS A 156 -16.58 -2.43 -11.08
N LYS A 157 -15.77 -2.53 -12.15
CA LYS A 157 -14.34 -2.20 -12.11
C LYS A 157 -14.10 -0.78 -11.59
N SER A 158 -14.86 0.20 -12.08
CA SER A 158 -14.73 1.61 -11.67
C SER A 158 -15.14 1.82 -10.22
N SER A 159 -16.18 1.15 -9.75
CA SER A 159 -16.61 1.19 -8.35
C SER A 159 -15.54 0.65 -7.40
N VAL A 160 -14.87 -0.45 -7.76
CA VAL A 160 -13.77 -1.01 -6.95
C VAL A 160 -12.63 -0.01 -6.83
N THR A 161 -12.20 0.59 -7.94
CA THR A 161 -11.14 1.59 -7.95
C THR A 161 -11.52 2.82 -7.11
N SER A 162 -12.70 3.39 -7.35
CA SER A 162 -13.18 4.59 -6.65
C SER A 162 -13.30 4.38 -5.15
N LYS A 163 -13.76 3.20 -4.70
CA LYS A 163 -13.84 2.86 -3.27
C LYS A 163 -12.45 2.92 -2.61
N LEU A 164 -11.42 2.44 -3.27
CA LEU A 164 -10.07 2.43 -2.73
C LEU A 164 -9.41 3.81 -2.76
N THR A 165 -9.55 4.55 -3.86
CA THR A 165 -8.99 5.91 -3.96
C THR A 165 -9.65 6.88 -2.99
N THR A 166 -10.98 6.78 -2.81
CA THR A 166 -11.71 7.53 -1.78
C THR A 166 -11.24 7.16 -0.37
N GLY A 167 -10.99 5.86 -0.12
CA GLY A 167 -10.41 5.41 1.14
C GLY A 167 -9.05 6.03 1.43
N LEU A 168 -8.16 6.10 0.43
CA LEU A 168 -6.85 6.76 0.56
C LEU A 168 -6.98 8.25 0.86
N ALA A 169 -7.87 8.96 0.18
CA ALA A 169 -8.13 10.38 0.46
C ALA A 169 -8.62 10.59 1.91
N GLY A 170 -9.51 9.72 2.38
CA GLY A 170 -9.97 9.71 3.76
C GLY A 170 -8.83 9.47 4.77
N MET A 171 -7.94 8.52 4.47
CA MET A 171 -6.77 8.24 5.32
C MET A 171 -5.77 9.39 5.35
N ALA A 172 -5.53 10.06 4.22
CA ALA A 172 -4.70 11.27 4.16
C ALA A 172 -5.27 12.38 5.04
N LYS A 173 -6.58 12.64 4.92
CA LYS A 173 -7.28 13.65 5.73
C LYS A 173 -7.23 13.33 7.23
N ALA A 174 -7.46 12.09 7.62
CA ALA A 174 -7.43 11.66 9.02
C ALA A 174 -6.04 11.87 9.66
N ARG A 175 -4.97 11.72 8.87
CA ARG A 175 -3.56 11.93 9.29
C ARG A 175 -3.07 13.36 9.10
N LYS A 176 -3.94 14.27 8.63
CA LYS A 176 -3.57 15.66 8.34
C LYS A 176 -2.44 15.79 7.31
N VAL A 177 -2.29 14.80 6.42
CA VAL A 177 -1.40 14.91 5.27
C VAL A 177 -1.99 15.92 4.30
N GLN A 178 -1.24 16.97 3.99
CA GLN A 178 -1.64 17.96 2.99
C GLN A 178 -1.37 17.39 1.59
N VAL A 179 -2.43 17.11 0.85
CA VAL A 179 -2.31 16.66 -0.54
C VAL A 179 -2.39 17.86 -1.46
N VAL A 180 -1.32 18.06 -2.23
CA VAL A 180 -1.22 19.14 -3.23
C VAL A 180 -1.28 18.51 -4.61
N ARG A 181 -2.24 18.94 -5.41
CA ARG A 181 -2.38 18.46 -6.78
C ARG A 181 -1.53 19.27 -7.72
N GLY A 182 -0.57 18.62 -8.36
CA GLY A 182 0.28 19.28 -9.35
C GLY A 182 1.46 18.41 -9.78
N TYR A 183 2.15 18.87 -10.80
CA TYR A 183 3.41 18.29 -11.26
C TYR A 183 4.55 18.93 -10.49
N GLY A 184 5.19 18.17 -9.62
CA GLY A 184 6.31 18.65 -8.82
C GLY A 184 7.65 18.47 -9.54
N SER A 185 8.48 19.49 -9.47
CA SER A 185 9.85 19.50 -10.00
C SER A 185 10.82 19.95 -8.92
N LEU A 186 11.91 19.22 -8.72
CA LEU A 186 12.95 19.61 -7.77
C LEU A 186 13.71 20.84 -8.30
N ILE A 187 13.74 21.93 -7.51
CA ILE A 187 14.56 23.10 -7.80
C ILE A 187 15.93 22.95 -7.14
N ASP A 188 15.92 22.55 -5.87
CA ASP A 188 17.13 22.32 -5.10
C ASP A 188 16.90 21.26 -3.99
N ALA A 189 17.80 21.15 -3.03
CA ALA A 189 17.72 20.15 -1.97
C ALA A 189 16.52 20.33 -1.00
N HIS A 190 15.91 21.52 -0.98
CA HIS A 190 14.85 21.88 -0.02
C HIS A 190 13.60 22.44 -0.68
N HIS A 191 13.61 22.68 -1.99
CA HIS A 191 12.49 23.29 -2.70
C HIS A 191 11.99 22.44 -3.85
N ILE A 192 10.66 22.35 -3.92
CA ILE A 192 9.93 21.75 -5.04
C ILE A 192 8.98 22.81 -5.61
N GLU A 193 9.09 23.06 -6.92
CA GLU A 193 8.08 23.81 -7.66
C GLU A 193 6.93 22.90 -8.03
N VAL A 194 5.70 23.37 -7.87
CA VAL A 194 4.50 22.59 -8.18
C VAL A 194 3.66 23.34 -9.22
N GLU A 195 3.64 22.82 -10.43
CA GLU A 195 2.75 23.30 -11.49
C GLU A 195 1.39 22.60 -11.38
N VAL A 196 0.33 23.39 -11.21
CA VAL A 196 -1.03 22.86 -11.02
C VAL A 196 -1.47 22.02 -12.23
N THR A 197 -2.08 20.89 -11.99
CA THR A 197 -2.66 20.02 -13.01
C THR A 197 -4.18 20.00 -12.94
N THR A 198 -4.83 19.77 -14.08
CA THR A 198 -6.29 19.75 -14.24
C THR A 198 -6.77 18.47 -14.90
N GLY A 199 -8.08 18.32 -15.03
CA GLY A 199 -8.67 17.15 -15.69
C GLY A 199 -8.60 15.87 -14.83
N SER A 200 -8.88 14.73 -15.42
CA SER A 200 -8.76 13.42 -14.80
C SER A 200 -7.33 12.86 -14.87
N ALA A 201 -6.51 13.41 -15.75
CA ALA A 201 -5.12 13.02 -15.98
C ALA A 201 -4.16 14.05 -15.37
N GLN A 202 -2.99 14.17 -15.96
CA GLN A 202 -1.90 15.04 -15.51
C GLN A 202 -1.74 16.26 -16.40
N ASP A 203 -2.83 16.76 -16.95
CA ASP A 203 -2.77 17.91 -17.86
C ASP A 203 -2.36 19.15 -17.07
N LYS A 204 -1.26 19.77 -17.49
CA LYS A 204 -0.77 21.01 -16.92
C LYS A 204 -1.67 22.16 -17.33
N THR A 205 -1.88 23.11 -16.43
CA THR A 205 -2.71 24.27 -16.73
C THR A 205 -2.09 25.22 -17.74
N GLY A 206 -0.78 25.10 -17.97
CA GLY A 206 -0.02 25.97 -18.84
C GLY A 206 -0.11 27.42 -18.36
N ALA A 207 0.72 27.80 -17.42
CA ALA A 207 0.92 29.20 -17.06
C ALA A 207 1.95 29.81 -17.97
#